data_28e4525ea1fcdf6aef004be3af246948
#
_entry.id   28e4525ea1fcdf6aef004be3af246948
#
_cell.length_a   1.000
_cell.length_b   1.000
_cell.length_c   1.000
_cell.angle_alpha   90.00
_cell.angle_beta   90.00
_cell.angle_gamma   90.00
#
_symmetry.space_group_name_H-M   'P 1'
#
loop_
_entity.id
_entity.type
_entity.pdbx_description
1 polymer ?
#
loop_
_entity_poly.entity_id
_entity_poly.type
_entity_poly.pdbx_seq_one_letter_code
_entity_poly.pdbx_strand_id
1 'polypeptide(L)'
;MHDRSLTIGDHAFLAFTRRFPGEFLDIGALLHVGGPPLDLSALRAHVADRLRTAPPLTERLHTVASPPGDQHGRGPRAEQTSLRWAPRGDVNVDDHVVVTAVREGTGGDGLRRTIDRLATQPVDLGRPPWMLHLLRGHSADGTLLLYRASHAHQDGGALYRALHLLFGEGDETGAALPQAFPAPRPGDYLRLAGRNLQGLAPTRALAAWGGPASGPARHTWATTDLDALRQIARRHAVTVNDVYLAALAGALRQWSLPEWHRPHRPHRPHRPRRPIHALMPISIRTSAEQELLSNFTTGVRIALPCGEPDPGRRLARVAARTRRLKRGGGLGVVERHHLALAELSPRASPRFLAHAASSGSRTREVALVASNLGHLRHRLAVAGRPVTGLVGMPPLFVGRQHLSVALFGYGEHAHVTFTASASVPGHEALADLWLAEVGVLAELAGPRPR
;
A
#
# COMPACT_ATOMS: atom_id res chain seq x y z
N MET A 1 16.06 -13.54 -21.94
CA MET A 1 15.40 -13.09 -20.71
C MET A 1 16.09 -13.76 -19.53
N HIS A 2 16.56 -13.00 -18.53
CA HIS A 2 17.35 -13.56 -17.42
C HIS A 2 16.52 -13.59 -16.14
N ASP A 3 16.73 -14.65 -15.35
CA ASP A 3 16.16 -14.76 -14.01
C ASP A 3 16.66 -13.61 -13.13
N ARG A 4 15.74 -12.98 -12.41
CA ARG A 4 16.02 -11.85 -11.53
C ARG A 4 16.07 -12.31 -10.07
N SER A 5 17.05 -11.81 -9.33
CA SER A 5 17.09 -12.01 -7.87
C SER A 5 15.91 -11.33 -7.17
N LEU A 6 15.44 -11.94 -6.11
CA LEU A 6 14.47 -11.31 -5.21
C LEU A 6 15.14 -10.16 -4.46
N THR A 7 14.41 -9.09 -4.26
CA THR A 7 14.82 -8.04 -3.32
C THR A 7 14.66 -8.52 -1.87
N ILE A 8 15.28 -7.83 -0.93
CA ILE A 8 15.03 -8.09 0.50
C ILE A 8 13.56 -7.92 0.86
N GLY A 9 12.87 -6.94 0.24
CA GLY A 9 11.43 -6.75 0.41
C GLY A 9 10.63 -7.96 -0.04
N ASP A 10 10.93 -8.51 -1.24
CA ASP A 10 10.30 -9.73 -1.76
C ASP A 10 10.50 -10.90 -0.81
N HIS A 11 11.75 -11.12 -0.36
CA HIS A 11 12.07 -12.16 0.63
C HIS A 11 11.32 -11.98 1.95
N ALA A 12 11.19 -10.75 2.44
CA ALA A 12 10.49 -10.46 3.68
C ALA A 12 9.00 -10.82 3.60
N PHE A 13 8.33 -10.46 2.51
CA PHE A 13 6.91 -10.80 2.30
C PHE A 13 6.71 -12.31 2.08
N LEU A 14 7.58 -12.97 1.33
CA LEU A 14 7.55 -14.43 1.18
C LEU A 14 7.77 -15.16 2.52
N ALA A 15 8.75 -14.70 3.31
CA ALA A 15 9.02 -15.27 4.63
C ALA A 15 7.82 -15.03 5.57
N PHE A 16 7.15 -13.88 5.47
CA PHE A 16 5.93 -13.59 6.21
C PHE A 16 4.82 -14.59 5.85
N THR A 17 4.50 -14.73 4.56
CA THR A 17 3.45 -15.64 4.07
C THR A 17 3.71 -17.10 4.50
N ARG A 18 4.98 -17.55 4.43
CA ARG A 18 5.36 -18.88 4.91
C ARG A 18 5.24 -19.05 6.43
N ARG A 19 5.52 -17.99 7.19
CA ARG A 19 5.47 -18.00 8.67
C ARG A 19 4.05 -17.96 9.20
N PHE A 20 3.11 -17.38 8.43
CA PHE A 20 1.71 -17.19 8.79
C PHE A 20 0.80 -17.73 7.69
N PRO A 21 0.67 -19.06 7.57
CA PRO A 21 -0.20 -19.69 6.60
C PRO A 21 -1.65 -19.22 6.79
N GLY A 22 -2.30 -18.84 5.68
CA GLY A 22 -3.66 -18.30 5.70
C GLY A 22 -3.74 -16.77 5.85
N GLU A 23 -2.62 -16.08 6.11
CA GLU A 23 -2.54 -14.62 6.01
C GLU A 23 -2.04 -14.23 4.61
N PHE A 24 -2.94 -13.74 3.77
CA PHE A 24 -2.62 -13.32 2.40
C PHE A 24 -2.39 -11.82 2.35
N LEU A 25 -1.29 -11.41 1.74
CA LEU A 25 -0.95 -10.02 1.52
C LEU A 25 -1.04 -9.73 0.02
N ASP A 26 -2.24 -9.40 -0.43
CA ASP A 26 -2.46 -8.97 -1.80
C ASP A 26 -2.65 -7.46 -1.85
N ILE A 27 -2.08 -6.86 -2.86
CA ILE A 27 -2.31 -5.47 -3.25
C ILE A 27 -3.17 -5.46 -4.50
N GLY A 28 -3.97 -4.43 -4.72
CA GLY A 28 -4.82 -4.40 -5.90
C GLY A 28 -5.33 -3.02 -6.27
N ALA A 29 -6.08 -2.99 -7.35
CA ALA A 29 -6.79 -1.81 -7.81
C ALA A 29 -8.09 -2.20 -8.51
N LEU A 30 -9.16 -1.49 -8.19
CA LEU A 30 -10.43 -1.53 -8.91
C LEU A 30 -10.41 -0.44 -9.99
N LEU A 31 -10.58 -0.84 -11.25
CA LEU A 31 -10.61 0.07 -12.39
C LEU A 31 -12.04 0.20 -12.91
N HIS A 32 -12.46 1.44 -13.11
CA HIS A 32 -13.69 1.77 -13.82
C HIS A 32 -13.32 2.04 -15.28
N VAL A 33 -13.85 1.24 -16.19
CA VAL A 33 -13.62 1.37 -17.64
C VAL A 33 -14.86 1.93 -18.29
N GLY A 34 -14.73 3.07 -18.97
CA GLY A 34 -15.83 3.75 -19.66
C GLY A 34 -16.28 3.04 -20.92
N GLY A 35 -17.44 3.46 -21.44
CA GLY A 35 -18.05 2.88 -22.63
C GLY A 35 -18.90 1.63 -22.34
N PRO A 36 -19.39 0.95 -23.39
CA PRO A 36 -20.25 -0.22 -23.23
C PRO A 36 -19.51 -1.38 -22.55
N PRO A 37 -20.21 -2.37 -21.96
CA PRO A 37 -19.58 -3.49 -21.27
C PRO A 37 -18.53 -4.20 -22.12
N LEU A 38 -17.35 -4.44 -21.55
CA LEU A 38 -16.23 -5.09 -22.22
C LEU A 38 -16.48 -6.61 -22.27
N ASP A 39 -16.28 -7.20 -23.44
CA ASP A 39 -16.32 -8.64 -23.58
C ASP A 39 -15.06 -9.32 -23.01
N LEU A 40 -15.19 -10.55 -22.49
CA LEU A 40 -14.07 -11.31 -21.93
C LEU A 40 -13.02 -11.63 -22.98
N SER A 41 -13.43 -11.99 -24.20
CA SER A 41 -12.51 -12.32 -25.28
C SER A 41 -11.67 -11.11 -25.70
N ALA A 42 -12.28 -9.93 -25.78
CA ALA A 42 -11.60 -8.68 -26.09
C ALA A 42 -10.61 -8.29 -24.95
N LEU A 43 -10.99 -8.49 -23.69
CA LEU A 43 -10.08 -8.27 -22.55
C LEU A 43 -8.89 -9.21 -22.58
N ARG A 44 -9.13 -10.51 -22.83
CA ARG A 44 -8.07 -11.52 -22.93
C ARG A 44 -7.12 -11.23 -24.10
N ALA A 45 -7.66 -10.87 -25.25
CA ALA A 45 -6.85 -10.51 -26.43
C ALA A 45 -5.96 -9.29 -26.12
N HIS A 46 -6.52 -8.26 -25.46
CA HIS A 46 -5.77 -7.08 -25.04
C HIS A 46 -4.61 -7.45 -24.08
N VAL A 47 -4.90 -8.24 -23.04
CA VAL A 47 -3.90 -8.67 -22.07
C VAL A 47 -2.82 -9.55 -22.73
N ALA A 48 -3.22 -10.49 -23.59
CA ALA A 48 -2.27 -11.33 -24.34
C ALA A 48 -1.31 -10.50 -25.20
N ASP A 49 -1.82 -9.45 -25.83
CA ASP A 49 -1.00 -8.52 -26.62
C ASP A 49 0.03 -7.80 -25.75
N ARG A 50 -0.41 -7.27 -24.61
CA ARG A 50 0.44 -6.57 -23.65
C ARG A 50 1.53 -7.46 -23.05
N LEU A 51 1.23 -8.71 -22.74
CA LEU A 51 2.19 -9.65 -22.16
C LEU A 51 3.39 -9.93 -23.09
N ARG A 52 3.21 -9.83 -24.42
CA ARG A 52 4.32 -9.99 -25.38
C ARG A 52 5.41 -8.94 -25.21
N THR A 53 5.06 -7.75 -24.75
CA THR A 53 5.98 -6.62 -24.57
C THR A 53 6.27 -6.27 -23.12
N ALA A 54 5.68 -7.00 -22.16
CA ALA A 54 5.78 -6.76 -20.73
C ALA A 54 6.35 -7.96 -19.95
N PRO A 55 7.62 -8.34 -20.14
CA PRO A 55 8.25 -9.48 -19.46
C PRO A 55 8.09 -9.48 -17.93
N PRO A 56 8.11 -8.34 -17.22
CA PRO A 56 7.91 -8.35 -15.76
C PRO A 56 6.56 -8.92 -15.31
N LEU A 57 5.53 -8.82 -16.15
CA LEU A 57 4.20 -9.41 -15.87
C LEU A 57 4.16 -10.92 -16.09
N THR A 58 5.19 -11.52 -16.69
CA THR A 58 5.28 -12.96 -16.92
C THR A 58 6.16 -13.67 -15.88
N GLU A 59 6.75 -12.92 -14.93
CA GLU A 59 7.61 -13.46 -13.89
C GLU A 59 6.83 -14.35 -12.93
N ARG A 60 7.39 -15.51 -12.60
CA ARG A 60 6.91 -16.40 -11.53
C ARG A 60 8.02 -16.73 -10.57
N LEU A 61 7.66 -17.13 -9.36
CA LEU A 61 8.63 -17.60 -8.38
C LEU A 61 9.22 -18.94 -8.82
N HIS A 62 10.54 -19.02 -8.88
CA HIS A 62 11.27 -20.22 -9.32
C HIS A 62 12.43 -20.52 -8.35
N THR A 63 12.66 -21.80 -8.10
CA THR A 63 13.77 -22.28 -7.29
C THR A 63 14.90 -22.73 -8.22
N VAL A 64 16.07 -22.13 -8.06
CA VAL A 64 17.28 -22.47 -8.81
C VAL A 64 18.26 -23.15 -7.85
N ALA A 65 18.83 -24.28 -8.28
CA ALA A 65 19.95 -24.87 -7.56
C ALA A 65 21.13 -23.89 -7.61
N SER A 66 21.70 -23.56 -6.46
CA SER A 66 22.91 -22.72 -6.44
C SER A 66 24.09 -23.53 -6.99
N PRO A 67 24.95 -22.94 -7.82
CA PRO A 67 26.17 -23.64 -8.26
C PRO A 67 26.98 -24.07 -7.05
N PRO A 68 27.66 -25.22 -7.11
CA PRO A 68 28.51 -25.66 -6.04
C PRO A 68 29.59 -24.58 -5.81
N GLY A 69 29.46 -23.90 -4.66
CA GLY A 69 30.43 -22.87 -4.26
C GLY A 69 31.78 -23.50 -4.01
N ASP A 70 32.86 -22.72 -4.20
CA ASP A 70 34.26 -23.09 -4.01
C ASP A 70 34.49 -24.03 -2.82
N GLN A 71 35.20 -25.12 -3.09
CA GLN A 71 35.43 -26.28 -2.22
C GLN A 71 36.34 -26.01 -1.02
N HIS A 72 36.03 -25.05 -0.15
CA HIS A 72 36.83 -24.79 1.06
C HIS A 72 36.05 -24.89 2.37
N GLY A 73 35.15 -25.88 2.49
CA GLY A 73 34.41 -26.11 3.75
C GLY A 73 33.98 -27.57 3.93
N ARG A 74 34.50 -28.19 4.99
CA ARG A 74 34.22 -29.58 5.41
C ARG A 74 32.79 -29.75 5.92
N GLY A 75 31.99 -30.62 5.27
CA GLY A 75 30.67 -31.10 5.73
C GLY A 75 29.70 -31.34 4.60
N PRO A 76 28.73 -32.30 4.71
CA PRO A 76 27.68 -32.51 3.71
C PRO A 76 26.79 -31.27 3.67
N ARG A 77 26.81 -30.55 2.56
CA ARG A 77 25.97 -29.37 2.32
C ARG A 77 24.66 -29.82 1.71
N ALA A 78 23.56 -29.50 2.38
CA ALA A 78 22.27 -29.50 1.73
C ALA A 78 22.33 -28.65 0.45
N GLU A 79 21.73 -29.12 -0.64
CA GLU A 79 21.62 -28.38 -1.89
C GLU A 79 21.09 -26.96 -1.59
N GLN A 80 21.94 -25.96 -1.80
CA GLN A 80 21.54 -24.59 -1.59
C GLN A 80 20.67 -24.17 -2.78
N THR A 81 19.39 -23.99 -2.52
CA THR A 81 18.47 -23.44 -3.52
C THR A 81 18.28 -21.95 -3.29
N SER A 82 18.31 -21.18 -4.37
CA SER A 82 17.96 -19.75 -4.37
C SER A 82 16.64 -19.52 -5.07
N LEU A 83 15.84 -18.58 -4.52
CA LEU A 83 14.59 -18.15 -5.15
C LEU A 83 14.88 -17.03 -6.14
N ARG A 84 14.23 -17.08 -7.30
CA ARG A 84 14.32 -16.07 -8.36
C ARG A 84 12.96 -15.78 -8.96
N TRP A 85 12.80 -14.59 -9.49
CA TRP A 85 11.72 -14.26 -10.40
C TRP A 85 12.17 -14.61 -11.81
N ALA A 86 11.48 -15.56 -12.44
CA ALA A 86 11.79 -16.06 -13.78
C ALA A 86 10.68 -15.69 -14.76
N PRO A 87 10.96 -14.88 -15.78
CA PRO A 87 9.97 -14.59 -16.82
C PRO A 87 9.68 -15.85 -17.65
N ARG A 88 8.42 -16.01 -18.03
CA ARG A 88 7.93 -17.12 -18.86
C ARG A 88 7.24 -16.60 -20.10
N GLY A 89 7.53 -17.21 -21.25
CA GLY A 89 6.91 -16.87 -22.52
C GLY A 89 5.53 -17.49 -22.75
N ASP A 90 5.15 -18.47 -21.93
CA ASP A 90 3.97 -19.33 -22.06
C ASP A 90 2.86 -19.04 -21.04
N VAL A 91 2.59 -17.76 -20.76
CA VAL A 91 1.52 -17.38 -19.84
C VAL A 91 0.16 -17.62 -20.47
N ASN A 92 -0.62 -18.55 -19.90
CA ASN A 92 -2.00 -18.75 -20.29
C ASN A 92 -2.88 -17.62 -19.71
N VAL A 93 -3.32 -16.73 -20.57
CA VAL A 93 -4.15 -15.57 -20.17
C VAL A 93 -5.46 -15.99 -19.50
N ASP A 94 -6.01 -17.14 -19.86
CA ASP A 94 -7.27 -17.64 -19.31
C ASP A 94 -7.17 -17.96 -17.82
N ASP A 95 -5.98 -18.29 -17.34
CA ASP A 95 -5.70 -18.52 -15.93
C ASP A 95 -5.62 -17.23 -15.11
N HIS A 96 -5.37 -16.09 -15.75
CA HIS A 96 -5.17 -14.79 -15.12
C HIS A 96 -6.35 -13.84 -15.30
N VAL A 97 -7.09 -13.96 -16.41
CA VAL A 97 -8.21 -13.07 -16.75
C VAL A 97 -9.51 -13.83 -16.67
N VAL A 98 -10.26 -13.63 -15.60
CA VAL A 98 -11.44 -14.41 -15.25
C VAL A 98 -12.67 -13.52 -15.04
N VAL A 99 -13.86 -14.08 -15.31
CA VAL A 99 -15.13 -13.44 -14.96
C VAL A 99 -15.45 -13.72 -13.50
N THR A 100 -15.89 -12.71 -12.78
CA THR A 100 -16.39 -12.85 -11.42
C THR A 100 -17.75 -12.18 -11.31
N ALA A 101 -18.77 -12.96 -10.93
CA ALA A 101 -20.09 -12.41 -10.66
C ALA A 101 -20.06 -11.59 -9.36
N VAL A 102 -20.55 -10.37 -9.44
CA VAL A 102 -20.81 -9.52 -8.26
C VAL A 102 -22.08 -10.05 -7.60
N ARG A 103 -22.00 -10.30 -6.29
CA ARG A 103 -23.17 -10.76 -5.52
C ARG A 103 -24.25 -9.69 -5.52
N GLU A 104 -25.48 -10.10 -5.66
CA GLU A 104 -26.63 -9.21 -5.55
C GLU A 104 -26.64 -8.47 -4.23
N GLY A 105 -27.03 -7.20 -4.27
CA GLY A 105 -27.14 -6.32 -3.12
C GLY A 105 -27.49 -4.92 -3.57
N THR A 106 -28.17 -4.16 -2.73
CA THR A 106 -28.49 -2.76 -3.00
C THR A 106 -27.24 -1.89 -2.96
N GLY A 107 -27.08 -1.02 -3.95
CA GLY A 107 -25.95 -0.10 -4.03
C GLY A 107 -24.58 -0.79 -4.18
N GLY A 108 -23.55 -0.19 -3.60
CA GLY A 108 -22.16 -0.70 -3.68
C GLY A 108 -21.83 -1.92 -2.79
N ASP A 109 -22.78 -2.43 -2.00
CA ASP A 109 -22.52 -3.48 -1.00
C ASP A 109 -22.21 -4.84 -1.63
N GLY A 110 -22.87 -5.18 -2.75
CA GLY A 110 -22.56 -6.39 -3.50
C GLY A 110 -21.13 -6.42 -4.02
N LEU A 111 -20.68 -5.27 -4.55
CA LEU A 111 -19.31 -5.07 -5.01
C LEU A 111 -18.30 -5.21 -3.87
N ARG A 112 -18.52 -4.52 -2.73
CA ARG A 112 -17.66 -4.61 -1.56
C ARG A 112 -17.53 -6.05 -1.05
N ARG A 113 -18.67 -6.76 -0.88
CA ARG A 113 -18.66 -8.18 -0.46
C ARG A 113 -17.91 -9.08 -1.45
N THR A 114 -17.99 -8.79 -2.74
CA THR A 114 -17.26 -9.55 -3.76
C THR A 114 -15.75 -9.30 -3.64
N ILE A 115 -15.32 -8.05 -3.49
CA ILE A 115 -13.91 -7.68 -3.27
C ILE A 115 -13.40 -8.33 -1.98
N ASP A 116 -14.14 -8.23 -0.86
CA ASP A 116 -13.78 -8.82 0.42
C ASP A 116 -13.60 -10.34 0.34
N ARG A 117 -14.48 -11.02 -0.39
CA ARG A 117 -14.35 -12.46 -0.64
C ARG A 117 -13.11 -12.80 -1.47
N LEU A 118 -12.84 -12.03 -2.52
CA LEU A 118 -11.65 -12.23 -3.35
C LEU A 118 -10.36 -11.99 -2.55
N ALA A 119 -10.35 -11.02 -1.63
CA ALA A 119 -9.20 -10.74 -0.77
C ALA A 119 -8.87 -11.89 0.22
N THR A 120 -9.76 -12.87 0.39
CA THR A 120 -9.47 -14.08 1.18
C THR A 120 -8.89 -15.24 0.35
N GLN A 121 -8.68 -15.04 -0.94
CA GLN A 121 -8.13 -16.05 -1.85
C GLN A 121 -6.68 -15.68 -2.20
N PRO A 122 -5.69 -16.56 -1.98
CA PRO A 122 -4.32 -16.26 -2.32
C PRO A 122 -4.12 -16.17 -3.82
N VAL A 123 -3.18 -15.30 -4.24
CA VAL A 123 -2.66 -15.32 -5.60
C VAL A 123 -1.53 -16.34 -5.67
N ASP A 124 -1.58 -17.25 -6.64
CA ASP A 124 -0.61 -18.34 -6.81
C ASP A 124 0.77 -17.78 -7.22
N LEU A 125 1.80 -18.11 -6.44
CA LEU A 125 3.19 -17.73 -6.70
C LEU A 125 3.89 -18.65 -7.71
N GLY A 126 3.35 -19.82 -7.97
CA GLY A 126 3.86 -20.76 -8.99
C GLY A 126 3.54 -20.34 -10.43
N ARG A 127 2.66 -19.34 -10.57
CA ARG A 127 2.31 -18.63 -11.81
C ARG A 127 2.72 -17.17 -11.68
N PRO A 128 2.64 -16.33 -12.74
CA PRO A 128 2.74 -14.89 -12.59
C PRO A 128 1.77 -14.41 -11.49
N PRO A 129 2.27 -13.77 -10.40
CA PRO A 129 1.49 -13.64 -9.18
C PRO A 129 0.53 -12.45 -9.22
N TRP A 130 -0.33 -12.44 -10.22
CA TRP A 130 -1.42 -11.46 -10.38
C TRP A 130 -2.66 -12.09 -11.01
N MET A 131 -3.81 -11.46 -10.79
CA MET A 131 -5.11 -11.84 -11.34
C MET A 131 -5.86 -10.59 -11.79
N LEU A 132 -6.63 -10.70 -12.87
CA LEU A 132 -7.54 -9.67 -13.37
C LEU A 132 -8.97 -10.24 -13.43
N HIS A 133 -9.85 -9.71 -12.62
CA HIS A 133 -11.24 -10.12 -12.55
C HIS A 133 -12.12 -9.14 -13.33
N LEU A 134 -12.81 -9.61 -14.35
CA LEU A 134 -13.90 -8.90 -15.00
C LEU A 134 -15.16 -9.06 -14.15
N LEU A 135 -15.57 -8.00 -13.46
CA LEU A 135 -16.70 -8.01 -12.54
C LEU A 135 -18.02 -7.84 -13.32
N ARG A 136 -18.92 -8.81 -13.20
CA ARG A 136 -20.23 -8.82 -13.89
C ARG A 136 -21.38 -8.68 -12.88
N GLY A 137 -22.47 -8.03 -13.31
CA GLY A 137 -23.67 -7.89 -12.48
C GLY A 137 -23.63 -6.70 -11.51
N HIS A 138 -22.66 -5.78 -11.68
CA HIS A 138 -22.60 -4.56 -10.87
C HIS A 138 -23.45 -3.42 -11.47
N SER A 139 -23.35 -3.19 -12.78
CA SER A 139 -24.05 -2.13 -13.50
C SER A 139 -24.26 -2.56 -14.95
N ALA A 140 -25.29 -2.05 -15.58
CA ALA A 140 -25.49 -2.17 -17.03
C ALA A 140 -24.55 -1.26 -17.82
N ASP A 141 -24.11 -0.15 -17.19
CA ASP A 141 -23.27 0.86 -17.80
C ASP A 141 -21.81 0.71 -17.32
N GLY A 142 -20.89 0.55 -18.28
CA GLY A 142 -19.45 0.45 -18.01
C GLY A 142 -18.97 -0.95 -17.58
N THR A 143 -17.68 -1.02 -17.34
CA THR A 143 -16.99 -2.24 -16.94
C THR A 143 -16.19 -2.00 -15.68
N LEU A 144 -16.23 -2.94 -14.75
CA LEU A 144 -15.33 -2.97 -13.59
C LEU A 144 -14.30 -4.09 -13.73
N LEU A 145 -13.04 -3.74 -13.53
CA LEU A 145 -11.95 -4.70 -13.47
C LEU A 145 -11.30 -4.61 -12.09
N LEU A 146 -11.08 -5.76 -11.46
CA LEU A 146 -10.29 -5.83 -10.23
C LEU A 146 -8.95 -6.51 -10.54
N TYR A 147 -7.88 -5.73 -10.51
CA TYR A 147 -6.52 -6.24 -10.54
C TYR A 147 -6.08 -6.60 -9.12
N ARG A 148 -5.50 -7.79 -8.94
CA ARG A 148 -4.91 -8.26 -7.69
C ARG A 148 -3.54 -8.84 -7.94
N ALA A 149 -2.61 -8.57 -7.06
CA ALA A 149 -1.27 -9.14 -7.12
C ALA A 149 -0.74 -9.46 -5.72
N SER A 150 0.13 -10.46 -5.63
CA SER A 150 0.82 -10.76 -4.38
C SER A 150 1.78 -9.63 -4.00
N HIS A 151 1.69 -9.15 -2.77
CA HIS A 151 2.63 -8.14 -2.26
C HIS A 151 4.08 -8.64 -2.19
N ALA A 152 4.30 -9.98 -2.23
CA ALA A 152 5.64 -10.52 -2.35
C ALA A 152 6.33 -10.18 -3.68
N HIS A 153 5.55 -9.82 -4.71
CA HIS A 153 6.04 -9.45 -6.04
C HIS A 153 5.89 -7.96 -6.34
N GLN A 154 4.90 -7.29 -5.75
CA GLN A 154 4.57 -5.90 -6.09
C GLN A 154 4.37 -5.05 -4.85
N ASP A 155 5.08 -3.92 -4.76
CA ASP A 155 4.72 -2.80 -3.87
C ASP A 155 3.80 -1.81 -4.60
N GLY A 156 3.45 -0.70 -3.94
CA GLY A 156 2.57 0.31 -4.54
C GLY A 156 3.11 0.96 -5.82
N GLY A 157 4.43 1.13 -5.93
CA GLY A 157 5.09 1.62 -7.15
C GLY A 157 5.04 0.58 -8.27
N ALA A 158 5.29 -0.68 -7.92
CA ALA A 158 5.20 -1.81 -8.83
C ALA A 158 3.74 -2.05 -9.30
N LEU A 159 2.73 -1.83 -8.43
CA LEU A 159 1.32 -1.85 -8.84
C LEU A 159 1.05 -0.83 -9.95
N TYR A 160 1.49 0.42 -9.78
CA TYR A 160 1.32 1.44 -10.81
C TYR A 160 2.04 1.07 -12.11
N ARG A 161 3.25 0.48 -12.00
CA ARG A 161 3.98 -0.02 -13.15
C ARG A 161 3.24 -1.17 -13.85
N ALA A 162 2.70 -2.12 -13.10
CA ALA A 162 1.93 -3.24 -13.66
C ALA A 162 0.67 -2.75 -14.40
N LEU A 163 -0.06 -1.80 -13.81
CA LEU A 163 -1.21 -1.18 -14.46
C LEU A 163 -0.82 -0.42 -15.73
N HIS A 164 0.32 0.28 -15.73
CA HIS A 164 0.83 0.93 -16.92
C HIS A 164 1.24 -0.07 -18.01
N LEU A 165 1.92 -1.15 -17.66
CA LEU A 165 2.28 -2.21 -18.61
C LEU A 165 1.04 -2.85 -19.24
N LEU A 166 -0.02 -3.10 -18.46
CA LEU A 166 -1.25 -3.71 -18.95
C LEU A 166 -2.13 -2.74 -19.74
N PHE A 167 -2.22 -1.49 -19.30
CA PHE A 167 -3.27 -0.57 -19.74
C PHE A 167 -2.78 0.82 -20.15
N GLY A 168 -1.48 1.12 -20.04
CA GLY A 168 -0.94 2.44 -20.38
C GLY A 168 -1.10 2.78 -21.86
N GLU A 169 -1.48 4.01 -22.14
CA GLU A 169 -1.47 4.60 -23.49
C GLU A 169 -0.15 5.37 -23.70
N GLY A 170 0.55 5.08 -24.79
CA GLY A 170 1.81 5.73 -25.17
C GLY A 170 3.06 5.14 -24.48
N ASP A 171 4.22 5.54 -24.98
CA ASP A 171 5.55 5.09 -24.52
C ASP A 171 6.08 5.88 -23.32
N GLU A 172 5.33 6.84 -22.81
CA GLU A 172 5.77 7.65 -21.69
C GLU A 172 5.82 6.82 -20.41
N THR A 173 7.01 6.35 -20.09
CA THR A 173 7.34 5.94 -18.73
C THR A 173 7.24 7.18 -17.84
N GLY A 174 6.10 7.36 -17.19
CA GLY A 174 5.92 8.42 -16.20
C GLY A 174 6.81 8.16 -15.02
N ALA A 175 8.04 8.49 -15.24
CA ALA A 175 9.06 8.43 -14.23
C ALA A 175 8.59 9.21 -13.01
N ALA A 176 8.30 8.52 -11.91
CA ALA A 176 8.48 9.15 -10.63
C ALA A 176 9.85 9.82 -10.66
N LEU A 177 9.96 11.04 -10.14
CA LEU A 177 11.23 11.79 -10.16
C LEU A 177 12.36 10.85 -9.73
N PRO A 178 13.47 10.79 -10.52
CA PRO A 178 14.56 9.89 -10.20
C PRO A 178 15.06 10.17 -8.79
N GLN A 179 14.91 9.18 -7.91
CA GLN A 179 15.37 9.29 -6.54
C GLN A 179 16.79 8.75 -6.48
N ALA A 180 17.75 9.64 -6.21
CA ALA A 180 19.12 9.26 -5.91
C ALA A 180 19.29 9.12 -4.41
N PHE A 181 19.92 8.03 -3.98
CA PHE A 181 20.28 7.80 -2.59
C PHE A 181 21.81 7.94 -2.45
N PRO A 182 22.27 9.07 -1.93
CA PRO A 182 23.72 9.25 -1.69
C PRO A 182 24.21 8.27 -0.62
N ALA A 183 25.53 8.07 -0.53
CA ALA A 183 26.11 7.30 0.55
C ALA A 183 25.71 7.90 1.91
N PRO A 184 25.31 7.07 2.90
CA PRO A 184 24.87 7.56 4.20
C PRO A 184 26.04 8.17 4.98
N ARG A 185 25.75 9.28 5.65
CA ARG A 185 26.69 9.98 6.55
C ARG A 185 26.50 9.49 8.00
N PRO A 186 27.48 9.62 8.89
CA PRO A 186 27.34 9.22 10.31
C PRO A 186 26.08 9.80 10.98
N GLY A 187 25.71 11.06 10.66
CA GLY A 187 24.49 11.69 11.16
C GLY A 187 23.19 11.03 10.68
N ASP A 188 23.20 10.31 9.57
CA ASP A 188 22.02 9.56 9.07
C ASP A 188 21.78 8.34 9.94
N TYR A 189 22.83 7.63 10.34
CA TYR A 189 22.75 6.50 11.27
C TYR A 189 22.26 6.93 12.65
N LEU A 190 22.73 8.07 13.17
CA LEU A 190 22.24 8.61 14.43
C LEU A 190 20.77 8.97 14.36
N ARG A 191 20.32 9.56 13.25
CA ARG A 191 18.90 9.84 13.02
C ARG A 191 18.06 8.56 12.95
N LEU A 192 18.54 7.53 12.26
CA LEU A 192 17.86 6.24 12.21
C LEU A 192 17.78 5.60 13.60
N ALA A 193 18.89 5.59 14.36
CA ALA A 193 18.90 5.08 15.72
C ALA A 193 17.90 5.81 16.61
N GLY A 194 17.86 7.15 16.54
CA GLY A 194 16.89 7.97 17.27
C GLY A 194 15.44 7.64 16.89
N ARG A 195 15.14 7.43 15.59
CA ARG A 195 13.80 6.99 15.14
C ARG A 195 13.46 5.61 15.68
N ASN A 196 14.40 4.67 15.64
CA ASN A 196 14.20 3.30 16.16
C ASN A 196 13.93 3.30 17.66
N LEU A 197 14.69 4.09 18.44
CA LEU A 197 14.43 4.26 19.87
C LEU A 197 13.05 4.83 20.16
N GLN A 198 12.63 5.85 19.40
CA GLN A 198 11.26 6.39 19.50
C GLN A 198 10.21 5.32 19.08
N GLY A 199 10.56 4.41 18.17
CA GLY A 199 9.76 3.27 17.74
C GLY A 199 9.46 2.27 18.86
N LEU A 200 10.31 2.18 19.90
CA LEU A 200 10.09 1.30 21.04
C LEU A 200 8.92 1.75 21.93
N ALA A 201 8.56 3.03 21.90
CA ALA A 201 7.39 3.51 22.63
C ALA A 201 6.10 2.94 22.02
N PRO A 202 5.27 2.22 22.79
CA PRO A 202 4.07 1.61 22.24
C PRO A 202 3.08 2.68 21.75
N THR A 203 2.36 2.36 20.67
CA THR A 203 1.23 3.17 20.20
C THR A 203 0.06 3.10 21.19
N ARG A 204 -0.84 4.07 21.13
CA ARG A 204 -2.09 4.01 21.88
C ARG A 204 -3.00 2.95 21.30
N ALA A 205 -3.46 2.03 22.11
CA ALA A 205 -4.59 1.17 21.77
C ALA A 205 -5.89 1.96 22.03
N LEU A 206 -6.84 1.91 21.10
CA LEU A 206 -8.19 2.47 21.25
C LEU A 206 -9.14 1.34 21.66
N ALA A 207 -10.03 1.59 22.61
CA ALA A 207 -11.12 0.66 22.93
C ALA A 207 -12.06 0.47 21.73
N ALA A 208 -12.18 1.50 20.88
CA ALA A 208 -12.92 1.46 19.62
C ALA A 208 -12.45 0.37 18.64
N TRP A 209 -11.21 -0.16 18.76
CA TRP A 209 -10.79 -1.32 17.96
C TRP A 209 -11.57 -2.61 18.27
N GLY A 210 -12.31 -2.68 19.37
CA GLY A 210 -13.12 -3.84 19.73
C GLY A 210 -12.32 -5.05 20.25
N GLY A 211 -10.99 -4.93 20.39
CA GLY A 211 -10.11 -6.01 20.83
C GLY A 211 -8.96 -6.28 19.87
N PRO A 212 -8.36 -7.47 19.86
CA PRO A 212 -7.34 -7.87 18.90
C PRO A 212 -7.88 -7.91 17.47
N ALA A 213 -7.04 -7.55 16.49
CA ALA A 213 -7.40 -7.67 15.10
C ALA A 213 -7.69 -9.12 14.73
N SER A 214 -8.81 -9.41 14.10
CA SER A 214 -9.24 -10.76 13.71
C SER A 214 -10.25 -10.73 12.57
N GLY A 215 -10.40 -11.86 11.91
CA GLY A 215 -11.30 -12.03 10.78
C GLY A 215 -10.73 -11.43 9.47
N PRO A 216 -11.44 -11.61 8.36
CA PRO A 216 -11.00 -11.20 7.05
C PRO A 216 -10.93 -9.68 6.88
N ALA A 217 -10.23 -9.23 5.84
CA ALA A 217 -10.20 -7.83 5.43
C ALA A 217 -11.57 -7.36 4.91
N ARG A 218 -11.91 -6.11 5.21
CA ARG A 218 -13.11 -5.40 4.76
C ARG A 218 -12.70 -4.08 4.12
N HIS A 219 -13.26 -3.77 2.97
CA HIS A 219 -12.88 -2.60 2.20
C HIS A 219 -14.00 -1.56 2.15
N THR A 220 -13.63 -0.32 2.45
CA THR A 220 -14.47 0.85 2.20
C THR A 220 -13.64 1.94 1.54
N TRP A 221 -14.25 2.76 0.73
CA TRP A 221 -13.53 3.86 0.06
C TRP A 221 -14.43 5.08 -0.14
N ALA A 222 -13.80 6.22 -0.24
CA ALA A 222 -14.42 7.47 -0.65
C ALA A 222 -13.60 8.14 -1.75
N THR A 223 -14.28 8.96 -2.55
CA THR A 223 -13.69 9.70 -3.67
C THR A 223 -13.82 11.19 -3.41
N THR A 224 -12.77 11.93 -3.70
CA THR A 224 -12.78 13.40 -3.69
C THR A 224 -12.07 13.94 -4.93
N ASP A 225 -12.28 15.21 -5.23
CA ASP A 225 -11.53 15.92 -6.24
C ASP A 225 -10.06 16.10 -5.79
N LEU A 226 -9.12 15.65 -6.62
CA LEU A 226 -7.69 15.81 -6.36
C LEU A 226 -7.27 17.29 -6.30
N ASP A 227 -7.92 18.14 -7.08
CA ASP A 227 -7.63 19.57 -7.06
C ASP A 227 -8.12 20.24 -5.76
N ALA A 228 -9.21 19.75 -5.17
CA ALA A 228 -9.64 20.20 -3.84
C ALA A 228 -8.56 19.92 -2.79
N LEU A 229 -7.97 18.74 -2.77
CA LEU A 229 -6.86 18.42 -1.88
C LEU A 229 -5.64 19.31 -2.12
N ARG A 230 -5.32 19.58 -3.39
CA ARG A 230 -4.22 20.49 -3.78
C ARG A 230 -4.50 21.91 -3.35
N GLN A 231 -5.72 22.40 -3.45
CA GLN A 231 -6.12 23.72 -3.01
C GLN A 231 -5.96 23.89 -1.50
N ILE A 232 -6.44 22.95 -0.70
CA ILE A 232 -6.22 22.94 0.75
C ILE A 232 -4.72 22.98 1.04
N ALA A 233 -3.94 22.13 0.39
CA ALA A 233 -2.49 22.06 0.58
C ALA A 233 -1.81 23.39 0.27
N ARG A 234 -2.13 24.05 -0.85
CA ARG A 234 -1.60 25.36 -1.23
C ARG A 234 -1.94 26.44 -0.22
N ARG A 235 -3.21 26.54 0.18
CA ARG A 235 -3.70 27.59 1.10
C ARG A 235 -3.08 27.52 2.48
N HIS A 236 -2.82 26.30 2.96
CA HIS A 236 -2.17 26.09 4.26
C HIS A 236 -0.64 25.95 4.19
N ALA A 237 -0.03 26.10 3.01
CA ALA A 237 1.42 25.91 2.76
C ALA A 237 1.92 24.55 3.27
N VAL A 238 1.16 23.50 2.98
CA VAL A 238 1.45 22.10 3.33
C VAL A 238 1.40 21.19 2.09
N THR A 239 1.68 19.90 2.24
CA THR A 239 1.57 18.93 1.15
C THR A 239 0.20 18.23 1.15
N VAL A 240 -0.21 17.66 0.00
CA VAL A 240 -1.41 16.80 -0.08
C VAL A 240 -1.32 15.64 0.92
N ASN A 241 -0.10 15.10 1.14
CA ASN A 241 0.11 14.08 2.16
C ASN A 241 -0.20 14.56 3.58
N ASP A 242 0.09 15.82 3.89
CA ASP A 242 -0.24 16.40 5.20
C ASP A 242 -1.75 16.56 5.37
N VAL A 243 -2.46 16.98 4.30
CA VAL A 243 -3.93 17.05 4.28
C VAL A 243 -4.53 15.66 4.49
N TYR A 244 -4.06 14.66 3.73
CA TYR A 244 -4.49 13.26 3.86
C TYR A 244 -4.36 12.75 5.30
N LEU A 245 -3.19 12.92 5.90
CA LEU A 245 -2.91 12.43 7.27
C LEU A 245 -3.67 13.23 8.34
N ALA A 246 -3.91 14.52 8.12
CA ALA A 246 -4.70 15.36 9.04
C ALA A 246 -6.18 14.98 9.00
N ALA A 247 -6.74 14.75 7.81
CA ALA A 247 -8.09 14.24 7.65
C ALA A 247 -8.25 12.83 8.24
N LEU A 248 -7.24 11.94 8.05
CA LEU A 248 -7.22 10.62 8.68
C LEU A 248 -7.19 10.71 10.21
N ALA A 249 -6.40 11.62 10.78
CA ALA A 249 -6.38 11.83 12.23
C ALA A 249 -7.72 12.37 12.74
N GLY A 250 -8.42 13.20 11.97
CA GLY A 250 -9.76 13.69 12.26
C GLY A 250 -10.82 12.59 12.19
N ALA A 251 -10.84 11.82 11.12
CA ALA A 251 -11.74 10.67 10.94
C ALA A 251 -11.61 9.67 12.10
N LEU A 252 -10.38 9.28 12.45
CA LEU A 252 -10.11 8.41 13.59
C LEU A 252 -10.58 9.03 14.92
N ARG A 253 -10.44 10.34 15.08
CA ARG A 253 -10.96 11.05 16.24
C ARG A 253 -12.49 10.96 16.32
N GLN A 254 -13.19 11.27 15.23
CA GLN A 254 -14.65 11.23 15.20
C GLN A 254 -15.18 9.81 15.41
N TRP A 255 -14.59 8.84 14.74
CA TRP A 255 -14.94 7.43 14.88
C TRP A 255 -14.76 6.91 16.32
N SER A 256 -13.75 7.40 17.05
CA SER A 256 -13.45 6.99 18.43
C SER A 256 -13.71 8.12 19.44
N LEU A 257 -14.70 8.94 19.21
CA LEU A 257 -14.98 10.17 19.96
C LEU A 257 -15.00 10.00 21.50
N PRO A 258 -15.60 8.94 22.08
CA PRO A 258 -15.60 8.73 23.53
C PRO A 258 -14.21 8.63 24.15
N GLU A 259 -13.21 8.20 23.37
CA GLU A 259 -11.81 8.09 23.82
C GLU A 259 -11.18 9.46 24.14
N TRP A 260 -11.67 10.53 23.53
CA TRP A 260 -11.09 11.87 23.58
C TRP A 260 -11.82 12.80 24.56
N HIS A 261 -13.07 12.47 24.97
CA HIS A 261 -13.93 13.28 25.82
C HIS A 261 -13.99 12.81 27.27
N ARG A 262 -13.10 11.91 27.71
CA ARG A 262 -13.10 11.47 29.11
C ARG A 262 -12.88 12.65 30.04
N PRO A 263 -13.78 12.88 31.02
CA PRO A 263 -13.67 14.01 31.95
C PRO A 263 -12.38 13.94 32.76
N HIS A 264 -11.85 15.10 33.05
CA HIS A 264 -10.68 15.30 33.90
C HIS A 264 -10.93 14.68 35.25
N ARG A 265 -10.17 13.70 35.69
CA ARG A 265 -10.18 13.21 37.06
C ARG A 265 -9.25 14.09 37.91
N PRO A 266 -9.76 14.92 38.88
CA PRO A 266 -8.97 16.00 39.50
C PRO A 266 -7.76 15.55 40.30
N HIS A 267 -7.63 14.25 40.62
CA HIS A 267 -6.57 13.73 41.50
C HIS A 267 -5.55 12.79 40.84
N ARG A 268 -5.48 12.75 39.49
CA ARG A 268 -4.41 12.00 38.79
C ARG A 268 -3.55 12.93 37.97
N PRO A 269 -2.21 12.88 38.12
CA PRO A 269 -1.30 13.69 37.33
C PRO A 269 -1.55 13.43 35.83
N HIS A 270 -1.57 14.50 35.03
CA HIS A 270 -1.74 14.47 33.59
C HIS A 270 -0.61 13.67 32.95
N ARG A 271 -0.78 12.37 32.82
CA ARG A 271 0.07 11.61 31.91
C ARG A 271 -0.34 11.98 30.49
N PRO A 272 0.58 12.53 29.67
CA PRO A 272 0.30 12.84 28.28
C PRO A 272 -0.22 11.56 27.61
N ARG A 273 -1.40 11.66 26.99
CA ARG A 273 -2.00 10.52 26.29
C ARG A 273 -1.03 10.10 25.18
N ARG A 274 -0.66 8.83 25.13
CA ARG A 274 0.17 8.28 24.07
C ARG A 274 -0.48 8.59 22.72
N PRO A 275 0.28 9.01 21.70
CA PRO A 275 -0.27 9.24 20.38
C PRO A 275 -0.63 7.92 19.69
N ILE A 276 -1.55 7.98 18.74
CA ILE A 276 -1.74 6.93 17.75
C ILE A 276 -0.62 7.07 16.73
N HIS A 277 0.05 5.97 16.43
CA HIS A 277 1.10 5.95 15.43
C HIS A 277 0.63 5.19 14.19
N ALA A 278 0.89 5.77 13.03
CA ALA A 278 0.78 5.09 11.75
C ALA A 278 2.17 4.72 11.22
N LEU A 279 2.27 3.60 10.52
CA LEU A 279 3.38 3.31 9.63
C LEU A 279 3.10 3.98 8.29
N MET A 280 3.98 4.87 7.87
CA MET A 280 3.91 5.50 6.57
C MET A 280 4.96 4.85 5.66
N PRO A 281 4.56 4.05 4.67
CA PRO A 281 5.48 3.50 3.68
C PRO A 281 6.12 4.62 2.86
N ILE A 282 7.40 4.48 2.59
CA ILE A 282 8.15 5.35 1.69
C ILE A 282 8.89 4.53 0.66
N SER A 283 8.88 4.97 -0.58
CA SER A 283 9.64 4.33 -1.65
C SER A 283 11.13 4.63 -1.47
N ILE A 284 11.94 3.59 -1.61
CA ILE A 284 13.41 3.67 -1.69
C ILE A 284 13.91 3.19 -3.06
N ARG A 285 13.04 3.20 -4.04
CA ARG A 285 13.27 2.80 -5.43
C ARG A 285 14.14 3.84 -6.13
N THR A 286 15.18 3.38 -6.82
CA THR A 286 16.01 4.22 -7.68
C THR A 286 15.45 4.28 -9.10
N SER A 287 16.01 5.17 -9.93
CA SER A 287 15.61 5.26 -11.35
C SER A 287 15.77 3.95 -12.10
N ALA A 288 16.88 3.22 -11.85
CA ALA A 288 17.17 1.94 -12.50
C ALA A 288 16.18 0.82 -12.12
N GLU A 289 15.45 0.97 -11.03
CA GLU A 289 14.51 -0.03 -10.52
C GLU A 289 13.04 0.27 -10.84
N GLN A 290 12.79 1.38 -11.54
CA GLN A 290 11.42 1.82 -11.85
C GLN A 290 10.65 0.81 -12.71
N GLU A 291 11.38 0.07 -13.56
CA GLU A 291 10.80 -0.92 -14.44
C GLU A 291 10.52 -2.28 -13.76
N LEU A 292 10.99 -2.47 -12.53
CA LEU A 292 10.89 -3.76 -11.84
C LEU A 292 9.58 -3.89 -11.07
N LEU A 293 8.94 -5.04 -11.15
CA LEU A 293 7.83 -5.43 -10.30
C LEU A 293 8.39 -6.09 -9.02
N SER A 294 8.84 -5.30 -8.07
CA SER A 294 9.46 -5.73 -6.82
C SER A 294 9.16 -4.76 -5.68
N ASN A 295 9.58 -5.14 -4.49
CA ASN A 295 9.42 -4.34 -3.29
C ASN A 295 10.66 -3.50 -2.97
N PHE A 296 10.51 -2.17 -3.12
CA PHE A 296 11.52 -1.18 -2.77
C PHE A 296 10.92 -0.15 -1.81
N THR A 297 10.33 -0.66 -0.74
CA THR A 297 9.60 0.16 0.23
C THR A 297 10.15 -0.08 1.63
N THR A 298 10.31 0.99 2.40
CA THR A 298 10.54 0.95 3.84
C THR A 298 9.43 1.72 4.56
N GLY A 299 9.39 1.65 5.89
CA GLY A 299 8.35 2.28 6.68
C GLY A 299 8.88 3.31 7.66
N VAL A 300 8.18 4.42 7.80
CA VAL A 300 8.46 5.46 8.80
C VAL A 300 7.27 5.61 9.72
N ARG A 301 7.52 5.56 11.02
CA ARG A 301 6.50 5.74 12.05
C ARG A 301 6.18 7.22 12.22
N ILE A 302 4.90 7.59 12.14
CA ILE A 302 4.41 8.95 12.36
C ILE A 302 3.31 8.97 13.41
N ALA A 303 3.38 9.93 14.34
CA ALA A 303 2.32 10.12 15.32
C ALA A 303 1.17 10.94 14.73
N LEU A 304 -0.05 10.41 14.76
CA LEU A 304 -1.26 11.11 14.33
C LEU A 304 -1.84 11.91 15.52
N PRO A 305 -2.17 13.20 15.33
CA PRO A 305 -2.67 14.06 16.41
C PRO A 305 -4.19 13.92 16.61
N CYS A 306 -4.70 12.69 16.76
CA CYS A 306 -6.13 12.42 16.94
C CYS A 306 -6.70 13.06 18.21
N GLY A 307 -5.86 13.36 19.22
CA GLY A 307 -6.27 14.06 20.43
C GLY A 307 -6.51 15.58 20.25
N GLU A 308 -6.12 16.16 19.12
CA GLU A 308 -6.33 17.58 18.83
C GLU A 308 -7.73 17.82 18.25
N PRO A 309 -8.61 18.57 18.92
CA PRO A 309 -9.96 18.82 18.44
C PRO A 309 -10.01 19.81 17.27
N ASP A 310 -9.13 20.81 17.24
CA ASP A 310 -9.10 21.82 16.19
C ASP A 310 -8.47 21.29 14.90
N PRO A 311 -9.19 21.30 13.76
CA PRO A 311 -8.72 20.74 12.50
C PRO A 311 -7.48 21.47 11.93
N GLY A 312 -7.43 22.80 12.05
CA GLY A 312 -6.29 23.62 11.60
C GLY A 312 -5.02 23.33 12.39
N ARG A 313 -5.13 23.25 13.73
CA ARG A 313 -4.01 22.84 14.60
C ARG A 313 -3.60 21.40 14.34
N ARG A 314 -4.56 20.50 14.03
CA ARG A 314 -4.30 19.11 13.66
C ARG A 314 -3.46 19.04 12.39
N LEU A 315 -3.84 19.79 11.34
CA LEU A 315 -3.08 19.92 10.09
C LEU A 315 -1.67 20.50 10.33
N ALA A 316 -1.56 21.58 11.10
CA ALA A 316 -0.26 22.19 11.42
C ALA A 316 0.67 21.20 12.17
N ARG A 317 0.14 20.40 13.11
CA ARG A 317 0.92 19.37 13.83
C ARG A 317 1.39 18.25 12.90
N VAL A 318 0.55 17.79 11.97
CA VAL A 318 0.95 16.78 10.97
C VAL A 318 2.06 17.36 10.10
N ALA A 319 1.87 18.55 9.52
CA ALA A 319 2.86 19.19 8.66
C ALA A 319 4.20 19.45 9.36
N ALA A 320 4.19 19.82 10.64
CA ALA A 320 5.41 19.97 11.42
C ALA A 320 6.17 18.64 11.57
N ARG A 321 5.45 17.52 11.77
CA ARG A 321 6.03 16.18 11.92
C ARG A 321 6.61 15.67 10.61
N THR A 322 5.89 15.80 9.51
CA THR A 322 6.35 15.35 8.17
C THR A 322 7.55 16.20 7.72
N ARG A 323 7.54 17.51 7.94
CA ARG A 323 8.70 18.37 7.69
C ARG A 323 9.92 17.95 8.52
N ARG A 324 9.72 17.63 9.81
CA ARG A 324 10.81 17.14 10.67
C ARG A 324 11.40 15.82 10.17
N LEU A 325 10.57 14.90 9.70
CA LEU A 325 11.03 13.64 9.10
C LEU A 325 11.87 13.87 7.84
N LYS A 326 11.48 14.84 7.01
CA LYS A 326 12.17 15.17 5.75
C LYS A 326 13.42 16.03 5.95
N ARG A 327 13.52 16.78 7.06
CA ARG A 327 14.69 17.62 7.37
C ARG A 327 15.94 16.75 7.51
N GLY A 328 16.98 17.13 6.79
CA GLY A 328 18.28 16.45 6.84
C GLY A 328 18.50 15.44 5.72
N GLY A 329 17.56 15.26 4.77
CA GLY A 329 17.77 14.52 3.51
C GLY A 329 18.06 13.02 3.64
N GLY A 330 18.12 12.48 4.88
CA GLY A 330 18.54 11.11 5.13
C GLY A 330 17.40 10.07 5.23
N LEU A 331 16.16 10.46 4.90
CA LEU A 331 15.03 9.55 4.97
C LEU A 331 15.14 8.49 3.86
N GLY A 332 15.21 7.22 4.24
CA GLY A 332 15.39 6.11 3.30
C GLY A 332 16.84 5.83 2.89
N VAL A 333 17.79 6.76 3.14
CA VAL A 333 19.20 6.61 2.72
C VAL A 333 19.88 5.45 3.43
N VAL A 334 19.80 5.40 4.77
CA VAL A 334 20.40 4.31 5.55
C VAL A 334 19.67 3.01 5.32
N GLU A 335 18.34 3.06 5.26
CA GLU A 335 17.50 1.91 4.97
C GLU A 335 17.84 1.31 3.60
N ARG A 336 18.01 2.16 2.59
CA ARG A 336 18.45 1.73 1.24
C ARG A 336 19.85 1.09 1.28
N HIS A 337 20.78 1.70 1.99
CA HIS A 337 22.13 1.17 2.12
C HIS A 337 22.13 -0.19 2.84
N HIS A 338 21.37 -0.34 3.93
CA HIS A 338 21.24 -1.62 4.62
C HIS A 338 20.62 -2.69 3.74
N LEU A 339 19.62 -2.35 2.90
CA LEU A 339 19.04 -3.29 1.95
C LEU A 339 20.07 -3.74 0.92
N ALA A 340 20.85 -2.82 0.34
CA ALA A 340 21.91 -3.14 -0.59
C ALA A 340 23.00 -4.06 0.04
N LEU A 341 23.39 -3.78 1.30
CA LEU A 341 24.31 -4.65 2.01
C LEU A 341 23.73 -6.05 2.31
N ALA A 342 22.44 -6.11 2.63
CA ALA A 342 21.76 -7.37 2.88
C ALA A 342 21.61 -8.22 1.61
N GLU A 343 21.44 -7.58 0.44
CA GLU A 343 21.43 -8.25 -0.86
C GLU A 343 22.78 -8.91 -1.21
N LEU A 344 23.90 -8.39 -0.67
CA LEU A 344 25.21 -9.01 -0.77
C LEU A 344 25.38 -10.23 0.16
N SER A 345 24.46 -10.43 1.13
CA SER A 345 24.51 -11.53 2.09
C SER A 345 23.29 -12.45 1.90
N PRO A 346 23.38 -13.49 1.03
CA PRO A 346 22.23 -14.38 0.74
C PRO A 346 21.78 -15.24 1.93
N ARG A 347 22.42 -15.09 3.09
CA ARG A 347 22.15 -15.88 4.31
C ARG A 347 21.25 -15.18 5.34
N ALA A 348 20.60 -14.07 5.00
CA ALA A 348 19.62 -13.47 5.91
C ALA A 348 18.56 -14.51 6.28
N SER A 349 18.52 -14.88 7.56
CA SER A 349 17.62 -15.93 8.03
C SER A 349 16.17 -15.60 7.64
N PRO A 350 15.41 -16.52 7.02
CA PRO A 350 14.00 -16.31 6.71
C PRO A 350 13.17 -15.85 7.92
N ARG A 351 13.56 -16.27 9.15
CA ARG A 351 12.92 -15.82 10.39
C ARG A 351 13.20 -14.35 10.67
N PHE A 352 14.42 -13.87 10.44
CA PHE A 352 14.76 -12.44 10.57
C PHE A 352 13.97 -11.59 9.58
N LEU A 353 13.90 -12.01 8.32
CA LEU A 353 13.15 -11.31 7.27
C LEU A 353 11.64 -11.27 7.57
N ALA A 354 11.06 -12.40 7.99
CA ALA A 354 9.67 -12.46 8.42
C ALA A 354 9.42 -11.56 9.65
N HIS A 355 10.36 -11.52 10.60
CA HIS A 355 10.29 -10.62 11.75
C HIS A 355 10.37 -9.16 11.31
N ALA A 356 11.30 -8.80 10.43
CA ALA A 356 11.46 -7.45 9.90
C ALA A 356 10.19 -6.99 9.14
N ALA A 357 9.59 -7.85 8.29
CA ALA A 357 8.34 -7.57 7.61
C ALA A 357 7.16 -7.40 8.59
N SER A 358 7.13 -8.22 9.65
CA SER A 358 6.04 -8.20 10.64
C SER A 358 6.19 -7.15 11.72
N SER A 359 7.40 -6.61 11.96
CA SER A 359 7.65 -5.67 13.06
C SER A 359 6.88 -4.36 12.87
N GLY A 360 6.81 -3.84 11.63
CA GLY A 360 6.01 -2.68 11.29
C GLY A 360 4.49 -2.91 11.32
N SER A 361 4.04 -4.17 11.44
CA SER A 361 2.62 -4.53 11.43
C SER A 361 2.04 -4.79 12.83
N ARG A 362 2.87 -4.80 13.88
CA ARG A 362 2.39 -5.11 15.24
C ARG A 362 1.54 -3.98 15.80
N THR A 363 0.35 -4.30 16.30
CA THR A 363 -0.57 -3.34 16.94
C THR A 363 0.02 -2.60 18.15
N ARG A 364 1.07 -3.15 18.80
CA ARG A 364 1.79 -2.44 19.87
C ARG A 364 2.69 -1.33 19.36
N GLU A 365 3.20 -1.44 18.14
CA GLU A 365 4.16 -0.50 17.57
C GLU A 365 3.45 0.55 16.71
N VAL A 366 2.49 0.13 15.90
CA VAL A 366 1.68 1.01 15.05
C VAL A 366 0.21 0.60 15.11
N ALA A 367 -0.67 1.57 15.11
CA ALA A 367 -2.11 1.31 15.13
C ALA A 367 -2.63 0.95 13.73
N LEU A 368 -2.00 1.50 12.69
CA LEU A 368 -2.42 1.35 11.30
C LEU A 368 -1.26 1.61 10.33
N VAL A 369 -1.45 1.22 9.08
CA VAL A 369 -0.64 1.68 7.95
C VAL A 369 -1.36 2.84 7.27
N ALA A 370 -0.63 3.89 6.88
CA ALA A 370 -1.15 5.03 6.12
C ALA A 370 -0.25 5.29 4.91
N SER A 371 -0.66 4.81 3.75
CA SER A 371 0.07 4.91 2.48
C SER A 371 -0.45 6.11 1.67
N ASN A 372 0.44 6.73 0.91
CA ASN A 372 0.07 7.66 -0.14
C ASN A 372 0.88 7.31 -1.39
N LEU A 373 0.20 6.76 -2.38
CA LEU A 373 0.84 6.33 -3.62
C LEU A 373 1.00 7.48 -4.63
N GLY A 374 0.51 8.67 -4.30
CA GLY A 374 0.57 9.81 -5.18
C GLY A 374 -0.45 9.73 -6.32
N HIS A 375 -0.12 10.37 -7.42
CA HIS A 375 -1.00 10.49 -8.59
C HIS A 375 -0.42 9.72 -9.79
N LEU A 376 -1.15 8.72 -10.26
CA LEU A 376 -0.85 8.04 -11.53
C LEU A 376 -1.24 8.97 -12.67
N ARG A 377 -0.23 9.53 -13.34
CA ARG A 377 -0.42 10.57 -14.39
C ARG A 377 -0.74 10.01 -15.75
N HIS A 378 -0.38 8.74 -15.99
CA HIS A 378 -0.61 8.10 -17.29
C HIS A 378 -2.07 7.80 -17.49
N ARG A 379 -2.54 8.06 -18.70
CA ARG A 379 -3.85 7.56 -19.13
C ARG A 379 -3.78 6.06 -19.30
N LEU A 380 -4.81 5.40 -18.82
CA LEU A 380 -4.99 3.96 -18.95
C LEU A 380 -6.17 3.70 -19.87
N ALA A 381 -6.04 2.70 -20.74
CA ALA A 381 -7.13 2.21 -21.57
C ALA A 381 -7.11 0.68 -21.66
N VAL A 382 -8.29 0.10 -21.79
CA VAL A 382 -8.50 -1.34 -21.91
C VAL A 382 -9.24 -1.61 -23.22
N ALA A 383 -8.60 -2.28 -24.16
CA ALA A 383 -9.16 -2.53 -25.50
C ALA A 383 -9.75 -1.27 -26.14
N GLY A 384 -9.00 -0.17 -26.11
CA GLY A 384 -9.39 1.13 -26.69
C GLY A 384 -10.40 1.93 -25.87
N ARG A 385 -10.77 1.50 -24.65
CA ARG A 385 -11.72 2.17 -23.77
C ARG A 385 -11.00 2.85 -22.62
N PRO A 386 -11.28 4.11 -22.31
CA PRO A 386 -10.57 4.81 -21.26
C PRO A 386 -10.91 4.25 -19.88
N VAL A 387 -9.90 4.14 -19.00
CA VAL A 387 -10.12 3.99 -17.57
C VAL A 387 -10.51 5.35 -17.01
N THR A 388 -11.69 5.44 -16.40
CA THR A 388 -12.26 6.69 -15.87
C THR A 388 -12.06 6.84 -14.36
N GLY A 389 -11.73 5.75 -13.65
CA GLY A 389 -11.47 5.78 -12.21
C GLY A 389 -10.60 4.62 -11.77
N LEU A 390 -9.84 4.84 -10.70
CA LEU A 390 -8.95 3.84 -10.12
C LEU A 390 -8.99 3.93 -8.60
N VAL A 391 -9.48 2.86 -7.95
CA VAL A 391 -9.52 2.74 -6.49
C VAL A 391 -8.52 1.69 -6.05
N GLY A 392 -7.46 2.11 -5.35
CA GLY A 392 -6.45 1.18 -4.87
C GLY A 392 -6.94 0.36 -3.67
N MET A 393 -6.48 -0.87 -3.56
CA MET A 393 -6.79 -1.80 -2.47
C MET A 393 -5.52 -2.09 -1.67
N PRO A 394 -5.28 -1.36 -0.56
CA PRO A 394 -4.10 -1.60 0.26
C PRO A 394 -4.19 -2.93 1.01
N PRO A 395 -3.05 -3.64 1.18
CA PRO A 395 -3.01 -4.88 1.92
C PRO A 395 -3.27 -4.65 3.41
N LEU A 396 -3.83 -5.66 4.08
CA LEU A 396 -3.96 -5.71 5.53
C LEU A 396 -3.20 -6.93 6.05
N PHE A 397 -2.37 -6.76 7.08
CA PHE A 397 -1.81 -7.89 7.82
C PHE A 397 -2.89 -8.48 8.73
N VAL A 398 -3.63 -9.42 8.17
CA VAL A 398 -4.79 -10.06 8.83
C VAL A 398 -4.36 -10.66 10.18
N GLY A 399 -5.17 -10.49 11.21
CA GLY A 399 -4.85 -10.94 12.57
C GLY A 399 -3.76 -10.13 13.29
N ARG A 400 -3.16 -9.11 12.64
CA ARG A 400 -2.06 -8.31 13.18
C ARG A 400 -2.28 -6.80 13.14
N GLN A 401 -3.08 -6.34 12.20
CA GLN A 401 -3.43 -4.92 12.05
C GLN A 401 -4.94 -4.75 12.07
N HIS A 402 -5.37 -3.65 12.67
CA HIS A 402 -6.78 -3.26 12.64
C HIS A 402 -7.15 -2.56 11.34
N LEU A 403 -6.21 -1.78 10.76
CA LEU A 403 -6.51 -0.88 9.67
C LEU A 403 -5.29 -0.65 8.78
N SER A 404 -5.51 -0.64 7.47
CA SER A 404 -4.61 -0.11 6.46
C SER A 404 -5.36 0.92 5.63
N VAL A 405 -4.76 2.09 5.41
CA VAL A 405 -5.40 3.20 4.67
C VAL A 405 -4.47 3.64 3.57
N ALA A 406 -5.01 3.86 2.38
CA ALA A 406 -4.21 4.37 1.28
C ALA A 406 -4.94 5.45 0.48
N LEU A 407 -4.18 6.47 0.07
CA LEU A 407 -4.61 7.50 -0.87
C LEU A 407 -4.02 7.20 -2.25
N PHE A 408 -4.88 7.18 -3.26
CA PHE A 408 -4.55 6.98 -4.67
C PHE A 408 -5.10 8.14 -5.48
N GLY A 409 -4.31 8.71 -6.38
CA GLY A 409 -4.77 9.71 -7.33
C GLY A 409 -4.78 9.16 -8.75
N TYR A 410 -5.87 9.37 -9.50
CA TYR A 410 -5.98 9.06 -10.92
C TYR A 410 -6.91 10.05 -11.62
N GLY A 411 -6.49 10.56 -12.77
CA GLY A 411 -7.24 11.61 -13.47
C GLY A 411 -7.46 12.82 -12.57
N GLU A 412 -8.70 13.26 -12.45
CA GLU A 412 -9.09 14.40 -11.60
C GLU A 412 -9.44 14.00 -10.17
N HIS A 413 -9.44 12.69 -9.86
CA HIS A 413 -9.92 12.16 -8.60
C HIS A 413 -8.80 11.64 -7.70
N ALA A 414 -9.05 11.72 -6.40
CA ALA A 414 -8.31 11.03 -5.38
C ALA A 414 -9.26 10.09 -4.61
N HIS A 415 -8.81 8.87 -4.41
CA HIS A 415 -9.55 7.84 -3.69
C HIS A 415 -8.82 7.49 -2.41
N VAL A 416 -9.51 7.53 -1.29
CA VAL A 416 -9.04 6.98 -0.03
C VAL A 416 -9.70 5.63 0.21
N THR A 417 -8.90 4.60 0.44
CA THR A 417 -9.40 3.26 0.76
C THR A 417 -8.99 2.87 2.16
N PHE A 418 -9.95 2.38 2.92
CA PHE A 418 -9.77 1.79 4.25
C PHE A 418 -9.94 0.28 4.12
N THR A 419 -8.90 -0.47 4.43
CA THR A 419 -8.93 -1.91 4.57
C THR A 419 -8.86 -2.23 6.06
N ALA A 420 -9.96 -2.65 6.65
CA ALA A 420 -10.11 -2.91 8.07
C ALA A 420 -10.18 -4.42 8.37
N SER A 421 -9.73 -4.83 9.54
CA SER A 421 -10.07 -6.14 10.09
C SER A 421 -11.56 -6.21 10.37
N ALA A 422 -12.21 -7.34 10.06
CA ALA A 422 -13.66 -7.52 10.31
C ALA A 422 -14.05 -7.34 11.79
N SER A 423 -13.08 -7.47 12.71
CA SER A 423 -13.30 -7.23 14.14
C SER A 423 -13.44 -5.76 14.52
N VAL A 424 -13.15 -4.81 13.62
CA VAL A 424 -13.22 -3.36 13.91
C VAL A 424 -14.65 -2.87 13.75
N PRO A 425 -15.35 -2.50 14.84
CA PRO A 425 -16.73 -2.08 14.78
C PRO A 425 -16.87 -0.73 14.06
N GLY A 426 -17.90 -0.58 13.21
CA GLY A 426 -18.22 0.68 12.55
C GLY A 426 -17.12 1.20 11.60
N HIS A 427 -16.25 0.31 11.12
CA HIS A 427 -15.20 0.66 10.16
C HIS A 427 -15.77 1.21 8.84
N GLU A 428 -17.01 0.89 8.53
CA GLU A 428 -17.73 1.33 7.33
C GLU A 428 -17.83 2.84 7.24
N ALA A 429 -17.92 3.53 8.39
CA ALA A 429 -18.04 4.97 8.46
C ALA A 429 -16.71 5.72 8.21
N LEU A 430 -15.56 5.04 8.27
CA LEU A 430 -14.25 5.71 8.25
C LEU A 430 -13.98 6.48 6.96
N ALA A 431 -14.43 5.96 5.82
CA ALA A 431 -14.23 6.61 4.52
C ALA A 431 -15.04 7.93 4.44
N ASP A 432 -16.30 7.91 4.87
CA ASP A 432 -17.16 9.09 4.88
C ASP A 432 -16.69 10.12 5.92
N LEU A 433 -16.25 9.68 7.10
CA LEU A 433 -15.65 10.54 8.10
C LEU A 433 -14.38 11.24 7.60
N TRP A 434 -13.56 10.53 6.82
CA TRP A 434 -12.38 11.12 6.20
C TRP A 434 -12.78 12.20 5.20
N LEU A 435 -13.78 11.94 4.37
CA LEU A 435 -14.30 12.89 3.38
C LEU A 435 -14.88 14.14 4.06
N ALA A 436 -15.64 13.96 5.15
CA ALA A 436 -16.15 15.06 5.96
C ALA A 436 -15.02 15.94 6.52
N GLU A 437 -13.93 15.34 7.03
CA GLU A 437 -12.77 16.07 7.53
C GLU A 437 -12.03 16.84 6.43
N VAL A 438 -11.98 16.32 5.19
CA VAL A 438 -11.48 17.07 4.02
C VAL A 438 -12.34 18.29 3.77
N GLY A 439 -13.67 18.17 3.86
CA GLY A 439 -14.62 19.30 3.75
C GLY A 439 -14.34 20.37 4.79
N VAL A 440 -14.20 19.98 6.05
CA VAL A 440 -13.86 20.92 7.15
C VAL A 440 -12.55 21.65 6.90
N LEU A 441 -11.51 20.96 6.41
CA LEU A 441 -10.23 21.59 6.07
C LEU A 441 -10.35 22.54 4.87
N ALA A 442 -11.25 22.25 3.93
CA ALA A 442 -11.51 23.15 2.80
C ALA A 442 -12.21 24.45 3.25
N GLU A 443 -13.18 24.36 4.17
CA GLU A 443 -13.87 25.52 4.73
C GLU A 443 -12.92 26.43 5.51
N LEU A 444 -12.03 25.88 6.35
CA LEU A 444 -11.01 26.65 7.07
C LEU A 444 -10.04 27.38 6.13
N ALA A 445 -9.90 26.90 4.90
CA ALA A 445 -9.10 27.55 3.89
C ALA A 445 -9.73 28.84 3.33
N GLY A 446 -11.02 29.13 3.60
CA GLY A 446 -11.74 30.32 3.15
C GLY A 446 -12.10 30.31 1.65
N PRO A 447 -12.88 31.28 1.17
CA PRO A 447 -13.24 31.39 -0.24
C PRO A 447 -12.01 31.68 -1.11
N ARG A 448 -12.10 31.30 -2.40
CA ARG A 448 -11.04 31.60 -3.39
C ARG A 448 -10.77 33.10 -3.41
N PRO A 449 -9.52 33.58 -3.34
CA PRO A 449 -9.23 34.91 -3.83
C PRO A 449 -9.64 34.94 -5.32
N ARG A 450 -10.46 35.94 -5.70
CA ARG A 450 -10.91 36.19 -7.08
C ARG A 450 -9.75 36.57 -7.97
#